data_425dedec5ba1b85857e7985d66826d2d
#
_entry.id   425dedec5ba1b85857e7985d66826d2d
#
_cell.length_a   1.000
_cell.length_b   1.000
_cell.length_c   1.000
_cell.angle_alpha   90.00
_cell.angle_beta   90.00
_cell.angle_gamma   90.00
#
_symmetry.space_group_name_H-M   'P 1'
#
loop_
_entity.id
_entity.type
_entity.pdbx_description
1 polymer ?
#
loop_
_entity_poly.entity_id
_entity_poly.type
_entity_poly.pdbx_seq_one_letter_code
_entity_poly.pdbx_strand_id
1 'polypeptide(L)'
;MLKRQTEGSVICPACGVLVGVNDETCYNCGRRNPGLWGYAAALRRLGNDLGFVPLVMGGTITLYALSLLLSRGSIHGMLSPDSRVLLALGASGAFPVFEMGRWWTVLTAGWLHGSFLHVLFNVMLIRQLAPAVADLYGAGRMAIIYTIAGVTGFALSSAAGLYFPNIPIIPGAVFSVGASANIFGLLGALFHYGRRTGNSHAREAGLQYAIFLGLFGLIPGTGVDNWAHAGGFAGGLAASMLLDPLTRERTDHMIGALICLSLTVVALVASFVTALPYLIQ
;
A
#
# COMPACT_ATOMS: atom_id res chain seq x y z
N MET A 1 16.28 -3.27 18.90
CA MET A 1 16.11 -4.65 19.36
C MET A 1 14.76 -4.79 20.08
N LEU A 2 13.93 -5.76 19.69
CA LEU A 2 12.68 -6.10 20.37
C LEU A 2 13.01 -6.80 21.70
N LYS A 3 13.07 -6.02 22.80
CA LYS A 3 13.33 -6.58 24.12
C LYS A 3 12.03 -7.10 24.72
N ARG A 4 12.02 -8.37 25.14
CA ARG A 4 10.90 -9.00 25.85
C ARG A 4 10.81 -8.41 27.26
N GLN A 5 9.61 -7.97 27.66
CA GLN A 5 9.31 -7.57 29.03
C GLN A 5 8.76 -8.79 29.78
N THR A 6 9.32 -9.09 30.96
CA THR A 6 8.94 -10.27 31.75
C THR A 6 8.17 -9.89 33.01
N GLU A 7 8.22 -8.63 33.42
CA GLU A 7 7.62 -8.14 34.65
C GLU A 7 6.93 -6.79 34.43
N GLY A 8 6.03 -6.43 35.36
CA GLY A 8 5.32 -5.15 35.33
C GLY A 8 4.07 -5.17 34.46
N SER A 9 3.65 -3.99 34.04
CA SER A 9 2.39 -3.78 33.32
C SER A 9 2.62 -3.30 31.91
N VAL A 10 1.66 -3.61 31.04
CA VAL A 10 1.58 -3.17 29.65
C VAL A 10 0.17 -2.67 29.35
N ILE A 11 0.02 -1.89 28.31
CA ILE A 11 -1.31 -1.48 27.85
C ILE A 11 -1.87 -2.56 26.92
N CYS A 12 -3.08 -3.02 27.22
CA CYS A 12 -3.80 -3.97 26.38
C CYS A 12 -3.96 -3.42 24.96
N PRO A 13 -3.46 -4.13 23.92
CA PRO A 13 -3.54 -3.65 22.54
C PRO A 13 -4.96 -3.62 21.96
N ALA A 14 -5.92 -4.24 22.64
CA ALA A 14 -7.30 -4.27 22.18
C ALA A 14 -8.18 -3.16 22.78
N CYS A 15 -7.97 -2.78 24.05
CA CYS A 15 -8.87 -1.85 24.75
C CYS A 15 -8.17 -0.68 25.45
N GLY A 16 -6.84 -0.64 25.42
CA GLY A 16 -6.08 0.48 26.00
C GLY A 16 -5.94 0.49 27.51
N VAL A 17 -6.52 -0.46 28.26
CA VAL A 17 -6.36 -0.51 29.74
C VAL A 17 -5.01 -1.11 30.11
N LEU A 18 -4.55 -0.74 31.32
CA LEU A 18 -3.31 -1.29 31.88
C LEU A 18 -3.57 -2.72 32.39
N VAL A 19 -2.74 -3.67 31.99
CA VAL A 19 -2.82 -5.10 32.37
C VAL A 19 -1.43 -5.61 32.77
N GLY A 20 -1.35 -6.66 33.54
CA GLY A 20 -0.09 -7.35 33.80
C GLY A 20 0.50 -7.94 32.51
N VAL A 21 1.82 -7.89 32.38
CA VAL A 21 2.50 -8.43 31.18
C VAL A 21 2.27 -9.94 31.01
N ASN A 22 2.03 -10.64 32.13
CA ASN A 22 1.80 -12.08 32.16
C ASN A 22 0.32 -12.47 32.33
N ASP A 23 -0.61 -11.51 32.29
CA ASP A 23 -2.03 -11.81 32.42
C ASP A 23 -2.49 -12.71 31.26
N GLU A 24 -3.19 -13.80 31.58
CA GLU A 24 -3.76 -14.72 30.57
C GLU A 24 -4.89 -14.05 29.78
N THR A 25 -5.66 -13.20 30.46
CA THR A 25 -6.79 -12.48 29.85
C THR A 25 -6.87 -11.05 30.36
N CYS A 26 -7.26 -10.14 29.49
CA CYS A 26 -7.53 -8.77 29.88
C CYS A 26 -8.84 -8.70 30.67
N TYR A 27 -8.80 -8.16 31.89
CA TYR A 27 -9.97 -8.07 32.77
C TYR A 27 -11.10 -7.19 32.20
N ASN A 28 -10.78 -6.25 31.29
CA ASN A 28 -11.78 -5.34 30.71
C ASN A 28 -12.40 -5.87 29.41
N CYS A 29 -11.62 -6.46 28.50
CA CYS A 29 -12.14 -6.84 27.18
C CYS A 29 -12.06 -8.33 26.87
N GLY A 30 -11.57 -9.16 27.80
CA GLY A 30 -11.45 -10.62 27.62
C GLY A 30 -10.39 -11.07 26.59
N ARG A 31 -9.56 -10.14 26.05
CA ARG A 31 -8.49 -10.53 25.13
C ARG A 31 -7.54 -11.50 25.80
N ARG A 32 -7.30 -12.65 25.18
CA ARG A 32 -6.28 -13.60 25.63
C ARG A 32 -4.87 -13.02 25.40
N ASN A 33 -4.00 -13.26 26.35
CA ASN A 33 -2.59 -12.87 26.32
C ASN A 33 -2.37 -11.39 25.94
N PRO A 34 -2.93 -10.43 26.72
CA PRO A 34 -2.85 -9.00 26.39
C PRO A 34 -1.42 -8.47 26.40
N GLY A 35 -0.50 -9.14 27.12
CA GLY A 35 0.93 -8.82 27.13
C GLY A 35 1.70 -9.26 25.88
N LEU A 36 1.05 -10.02 24.98
CA LEU A 36 1.68 -10.58 23.78
C LEU A 36 3.01 -11.28 24.07
N TRP A 37 2.99 -12.18 25.07
CA TRP A 37 4.17 -12.90 25.58
C TRP A 37 5.33 -11.98 26.00
N GLY A 38 5.00 -10.76 26.45
CA GLY A 38 5.96 -9.74 26.88
C GLY A 38 6.46 -8.83 25.74
N TYR A 39 5.94 -8.94 24.53
CA TYR A 39 6.33 -8.08 23.40
C TYR A 39 5.41 -6.89 23.16
N ALA A 40 4.30 -6.75 23.90
CA ALA A 40 3.35 -5.67 23.70
C ALA A 40 3.99 -4.28 23.76
N ALA A 41 4.89 -4.03 24.73
CA ALA A 41 5.61 -2.76 24.84
C ALA A 41 6.59 -2.51 23.68
N ALA A 42 7.23 -3.55 23.18
CA ALA A 42 8.15 -3.46 22.04
C ALA A 42 7.41 -3.20 20.73
N LEU A 43 6.26 -3.85 20.51
CA LEU A 43 5.40 -3.65 19.33
C LEU A 43 4.81 -2.23 19.32
N ARG A 44 4.45 -1.68 20.47
CA ARG A 44 3.97 -0.28 20.54
C ARG A 44 5.01 0.75 20.15
N ARG A 45 6.31 0.46 20.27
CA ARG A 45 7.37 1.35 19.79
C ARG A 45 7.42 1.45 18.26
N LEU A 46 6.77 0.53 17.55
CA LEU A 46 6.63 0.57 16.09
C LEU A 46 5.55 1.56 15.62
N GLY A 47 4.84 2.21 16.56
CA GLY A 47 3.73 3.11 16.25
C GLY A 47 2.38 2.37 16.07
N ASN A 48 1.34 3.15 15.77
CA ASN A 48 -0.02 2.63 15.60
C ASN A 48 -0.17 1.82 14.30
N ASP A 49 0.73 2.03 13.35
CA ASP A 49 0.83 1.30 12.09
C ASP A 49 1.66 0.01 12.18
N LEU A 50 2.18 -0.33 13.39
CA LEU A 50 3.04 -1.49 13.68
C LEU A 50 4.27 -1.60 12.74
N GLY A 51 4.79 -0.45 12.29
CA GLY A 51 5.94 -0.38 11.39
C GLY A 51 5.62 -0.63 9.92
N PHE A 52 4.35 -0.67 9.53
CA PHE A 52 3.96 -0.82 8.13
C PHE A 52 4.42 0.37 7.28
N VAL A 53 4.26 1.60 7.77
CA VAL A 53 4.66 2.81 7.04
C VAL A 53 6.17 2.83 6.75
N PRO A 54 7.07 2.68 7.75
CA PRO A 54 8.50 2.60 7.48
C PRO A 54 8.89 1.39 6.60
N LEU A 55 8.17 0.26 6.68
CA LEU A 55 8.39 -0.89 5.81
C LEU A 55 8.08 -0.54 4.34
N VAL A 56 6.92 0.06 4.06
CA VAL A 56 6.53 0.44 2.70
C VAL A 56 7.44 1.53 2.15
N MET A 57 7.73 2.56 2.94
CA MET A 57 8.63 3.63 2.52
C MET A 57 10.04 3.09 2.23
N GLY A 58 10.60 2.29 3.15
CA GLY A 58 11.94 1.71 3.00
C GLY A 58 12.02 0.74 1.82
N GLY A 59 11.02 -0.13 1.66
CA GLY A 59 10.93 -1.05 0.52
C GLY A 59 10.83 -0.33 -0.81
N THR A 60 9.98 0.68 -0.90
CA THR A 60 9.81 1.53 -2.09
C THR A 60 11.11 2.25 -2.46
N ILE A 61 11.76 2.90 -1.48
CA ILE A 61 13.04 3.60 -1.70
C ILE A 61 14.14 2.61 -2.12
N THR A 62 14.21 1.44 -1.47
CA THR A 62 15.19 0.41 -1.80
C THR A 62 15.00 -0.14 -3.20
N LEU A 63 13.75 -0.46 -3.59
CA LEU A 63 13.45 -0.94 -4.95
C LEU A 63 13.70 0.15 -6.00
N TYR A 64 13.43 1.41 -5.69
CA TYR A 64 13.77 2.52 -6.57
C TYR A 64 15.28 2.66 -6.74
N ALA A 65 16.07 2.63 -5.66
CA ALA A 65 17.53 2.67 -5.72
C ALA A 65 18.09 1.46 -6.50
N LEU A 66 17.55 0.26 -6.26
CA LEU A 66 17.91 -0.95 -6.99
C LEU A 66 17.61 -0.81 -8.49
N SER A 67 16.44 -0.27 -8.84
CA SER A 67 16.08 -0.06 -10.25
C SER A 67 17.03 0.90 -10.96
N LEU A 68 17.49 1.95 -10.29
CA LEU A 68 18.52 2.85 -10.82
C LEU A 68 19.87 2.12 -11.00
N LEU A 69 20.31 1.36 -10.02
CA LEU A 69 21.57 0.61 -10.08
C LEU A 69 21.58 -0.42 -11.22
N LEU A 70 20.46 -1.11 -11.45
CA LEU A 70 20.31 -2.09 -12.52
C LEU A 70 20.19 -1.45 -13.91
N SER A 71 19.83 -0.17 -14.00
CA SER A 71 19.67 0.56 -15.28
C SER A 71 20.99 0.87 -16.01
N ARG A 72 22.17 0.53 -15.44
CA ARG A 72 23.53 0.52 -16.05
C ARG A 72 23.82 1.68 -17.02
N GLY A 73 23.60 2.91 -16.58
CA GLY A 73 23.89 4.11 -17.40
C GLY A 73 22.76 4.52 -18.34
N SER A 74 21.68 3.78 -18.44
CA SER A 74 20.45 4.18 -19.12
C SER A 74 19.53 4.97 -18.19
N ILE A 75 20.12 5.80 -17.32
CA ILE A 75 19.35 6.70 -16.44
C ILE A 75 18.96 7.91 -17.26
N HIS A 76 17.66 8.03 -17.52
CA HIS A 76 17.12 9.17 -18.25
C HIS A 76 16.82 10.34 -17.30
N GLY A 77 16.49 11.51 -17.85
CA GLY A 77 16.27 12.73 -17.08
C GLY A 77 15.44 12.52 -15.82
N MET A 78 15.71 13.31 -14.75
CA MET A 78 15.08 13.23 -13.43
C MET A 78 15.28 11.89 -12.69
N LEU A 79 16.39 11.18 -12.93
CA LEU A 79 16.69 9.89 -12.32
C LEU A 79 15.58 8.86 -12.60
N SER A 80 15.21 8.71 -13.88
CA SER A 80 14.22 7.71 -14.30
C SER A 80 14.90 6.39 -14.60
N PRO A 81 14.54 5.27 -13.93
CA PRO A 81 15.04 3.94 -14.24
C PRO A 81 14.63 3.49 -15.65
N ASP A 82 15.40 2.59 -16.24
CA ASP A 82 15.05 1.95 -17.50
C ASP A 82 13.75 1.15 -17.36
N SER A 83 12.84 1.29 -18.32
CA SER A 83 11.54 0.59 -18.32
C SER A 83 11.68 -0.93 -18.38
N ARG A 84 12.75 -1.49 -18.99
CA ARG A 84 13.03 -2.92 -18.97
C ARG A 84 13.34 -3.42 -17.57
N VAL A 85 14.09 -2.63 -16.80
CA VAL A 85 14.38 -2.94 -15.39
C VAL A 85 13.11 -2.89 -14.54
N LEU A 86 12.28 -1.86 -14.72
CA LEU A 86 10.99 -1.79 -14.02
C LEU A 86 10.06 -2.96 -14.39
N LEU A 87 10.04 -3.35 -15.67
CA LEU A 87 9.31 -4.54 -16.13
C LEU A 87 9.84 -5.80 -15.45
N ALA A 88 11.15 -5.96 -15.39
CA ALA A 88 11.79 -7.09 -14.72
C ALA A 88 11.44 -7.15 -13.22
N LEU A 89 11.41 -6.01 -12.54
CA LEU A 89 11.07 -5.92 -11.12
C LEU A 89 9.57 -6.05 -10.84
N GLY A 90 8.70 -6.04 -11.86
CA GLY A 90 7.27 -6.31 -11.68
C GLY A 90 6.35 -5.11 -11.90
N ALA A 91 6.69 -4.24 -12.86
CA ALA A 91 5.73 -3.26 -13.37
C ALA A 91 4.50 -3.94 -13.96
N SER A 92 3.32 -3.33 -13.80
CA SER A 92 2.03 -3.82 -14.29
C SER A 92 1.57 -3.06 -15.53
N GLY A 93 0.36 -3.34 -16.00
CA GLY A 93 -0.24 -2.75 -17.19
C GLY A 93 -0.72 -3.82 -18.17
N ALA A 94 -1.28 -3.41 -19.31
CA ALA A 94 -1.82 -4.37 -20.27
C ALA A 94 -0.76 -5.35 -20.77
N PHE A 95 0.43 -4.86 -21.12
CA PHE A 95 1.51 -5.70 -21.65
C PHE A 95 2.01 -6.76 -20.64
N PRO A 96 2.42 -6.41 -19.39
CA PRO A 96 2.87 -7.43 -18.44
C PRO A 96 1.77 -8.42 -18.06
N VAL A 97 0.53 -7.97 -17.87
CA VAL A 97 -0.56 -8.80 -17.37
C VAL A 97 -1.10 -9.73 -18.45
N PHE A 98 -1.43 -9.22 -19.63
CA PHE A 98 -2.15 -9.99 -20.65
C PHE A 98 -1.23 -10.59 -21.71
N GLU A 99 -0.16 -9.92 -22.14
CA GLU A 99 0.74 -10.45 -23.16
C GLU A 99 1.83 -11.35 -22.58
N MET A 100 2.39 -10.94 -21.39
CA MET A 100 3.41 -11.76 -20.72
C MET A 100 2.83 -12.76 -19.70
N GLY A 101 1.52 -12.72 -19.40
CA GLY A 101 0.86 -13.59 -18.44
C GLY A 101 1.29 -13.35 -16.98
N ARG A 102 1.92 -12.21 -16.68
CA ARG A 102 2.47 -11.88 -15.35
C ARG A 102 1.43 -11.16 -14.48
N TRP A 103 0.27 -11.79 -14.28
CA TRP A 103 -0.88 -11.22 -13.54
C TRP A 103 -0.57 -10.81 -12.11
N TRP A 104 0.43 -11.44 -11.45
CA TRP A 104 0.85 -11.08 -10.09
C TRP A 104 1.50 -9.70 -9.99
N THR A 105 1.84 -9.06 -11.11
CA THR A 105 2.43 -7.72 -11.13
C THR A 105 1.50 -6.65 -10.58
N VAL A 106 0.20 -6.89 -10.49
CA VAL A 106 -0.76 -6.01 -9.80
C VAL A 106 -0.44 -5.83 -8.30
N LEU A 107 0.30 -6.79 -7.69
CA LEU A 107 0.77 -6.68 -6.30
C LEU A 107 2.11 -5.94 -6.18
N THR A 108 2.94 -5.95 -7.23
CA THR A 108 4.31 -5.44 -7.17
C THR A 108 4.46 -4.02 -7.68
N ALA A 109 3.64 -3.62 -8.65
CA ALA A 109 3.76 -2.33 -9.32
C ALA A 109 3.65 -1.13 -8.37
N GLY A 110 2.88 -1.24 -7.28
CA GLY A 110 2.76 -0.22 -6.24
C GLY A 110 4.05 0.03 -5.43
N TRP A 111 5.06 -0.82 -5.59
CA TRP A 111 6.35 -0.67 -4.91
C TRP A 111 7.42 -0.04 -5.80
N LEU A 112 7.16 0.07 -7.10
CA LEU A 112 8.09 0.57 -8.11
C LEU A 112 7.77 2.02 -8.49
N HIS A 113 8.77 2.78 -8.93
CA HIS A 113 8.61 4.17 -9.30
C HIS A 113 9.43 4.55 -10.53
N GLY A 114 8.82 5.33 -11.42
CA GLY A 114 9.40 5.70 -12.70
C GLY A 114 10.32 6.92 -12.68
N SER A 115 10.39 7.68 -11.57
CA SER A 115 11.29 8.83 -11.43
C SER A 115 11.48 9.26 -9.98
N PHE A 116 12.49 10.11 -9.73
CA PHE A 116 12.78 10.65 -8.40
C PHE A 116 11.59 11.43 -7.81
N LEU A 117 10.98 12.33 -8.57
CA LEU A 117 9.84 13.09 -8.08
C LEU A 117 8.63 12.18 -7.81
N HIS A 118 8.44 11.14 -8.63
CA HIS A 118 7.37 10.18 -8.44
C HIS A 118 7.51 9.43 -7.10
N VAL A 119 8.69 8.89 -6.78
CA VAL A 119 8.91 8.22 -5.49
C VAL A 119 8.83 9.21 -4.33
N LEU A 120 9.38 10.41 -4.46
CA LEU A 120 9.36 11.44 -3.43
C LEU A 120 7.93 11.80 -3.03
N PHE A 121 7.07 12.16 -3.99
CA PHE A 121 5.69 12.52 -3.70
C PHE A 121 4.88 11.36 -3.11
N ASN A 122 5.06 10.13 -3.61
CA ASN A 122 4.39 8.97 -3.06
C ASN A 122 4.82 8.69 -1.62
N VAL A 123 6.11 8.73 -1.32
CA VAL A 123 6.63 8.54 0.05
C VAL A 123 6.09 9.61 1.01
N MET A 124 6.02 10.88 0.57
CA MET A 124 5.44 11.96 1.37
C MET A 124 3.96 11.72 1.68
N LEU A 125 3.18 11.31 0.67
CA LEU A 125 1.75 11.00 0.85
C LEU A 125 1.52 9.76 1.71
N ILE A 126 2.31 8.70 1.55
CA ILE A 126 2.25 7.51 2.42
C ILE A 126 2.53 7.90 3.87
N ARG A 127 3.60 8.69 4.10
CA ARG A 127 3.97 9.15 5.43
C ARG A 127 2.87 9.95 6.11
N GLN A 128 2.08 10.69 5.35
CA GLN A 128 0.99 11.52 5.88
C GLN A 128 -0.30 10.74 6.07
N LEU A 129 -0.70 9.93 5.07
CA LEU A 129 -2.04 9.33 5.02
C LEU A 129 -2.11 7.96 5.72
N ALA A 130 -1.07 7.12 5.59
CA ALA A 130 -1.13 5.77 6.13
C ALA A 130 -1.22 5.73 7.67
N PRO A 131 -0.46 6.55 8.45
CA PRO A 131 -0.67 6.61 9.89
C PRO A 131 -2.08 7.07 10.27
N ALA A 132 -2.62 8.08 9.58
CA ALA A 132 -3.96 8.58 9.85
C ALA A 132 -5.03 7.48 9.62
N VAL A 133 -4.89 6.67 8.57
CA VAL A 133 -5.80 5.54 8.32
C VAL A 133 -5.57 4.41 9.34
N ALA A 134 -4.32 4.16 9.76
CA ALA A 134 -4.02 3.20 10.81
C ALA A 134 -4.63 3.59 12.16
N ASP A 135 -4.66 4.87 12.50
CA ASP A 135 -5.32 5.38 13.70
C ASP A 135 -6.84 5.15 13.69
N LEU A 136 -7.46 5.21 12.52
CA LEU A 136 -8.91 5.08 12.34
C LEU A 136 -9.37 3.62 12.21
N TYR A 137 -8.60 2.79 11.49
CA TYR A 137 -8.96 1.42 11.15
C TYR A 137 -8.19 0.35 11.91
N GLY A 138 -7.01 0.68 12.43
CA GLY A 138 -6.00 -0.26 12.92
C GLY A 138 -5.00 -0.63 11.81
N ALA A 139 -3.80 -1.08 12.23
CA ALA A 139 -2.67 -1.36 11.34
C ALA A 139 -2.95 -2.46 10.32
N GLY A 140 -3.57 -3.57 10.77
CA GLY A 140 -3.85 -4.70 9.88
C GLY A 140 -4.88 -4.36 8.83
N ARG A 141 -5.98 -3.69 9.21
CA ARG A 141 -6.99 -3.25 8.25
C ARG A 141 -6.45 -2.21 7.27
N MET A 142 -5.64 -1.26 7.75
CA MET A 142 -4.97 -0.29 6.87
C MET A 142 -4.08 -1.00 5.84
N ALA A 143 -3.27 -1.97 6.25
CA ALA A 143 -2.41 -2.73 5.34
C ALA A 143 -3.22 -3.54 4.30
N ILE A 144 -4.34 -4.14 4.71
CA ILE A 144 -5.27 -4.84 3.80
C ILE A 144 -5.87 -3.86 2.79
N ILE A 145 -6.39 -2.71 3.25
CA ILE A 145 -6.98 -1.67 2.39
C ILE A 145 -5.94 -1.19 1.38
N TYR A 146 -4.73 -0.88 1.84
CA TYR A 146 -3.62 -0.45 0.99
C TYR A 146 -3.31 -1.46 -0.11
N THR A 147 -3.23 -2.76 0.24
CA THR A 147 -2.91 -3.82 -0.72
C THR A 147 -4.05 -4.06 -1.70
N ILE A 148 -5.30 -4.16 -1.23
CA ILE A 148 -6.48 -4.34 -2.11
C ILE A 148 -6.59 -3.17 -3.09
N ALA A 149 -6.36 -1.95 -2.63
CA ALA A 149 -6.39 -0.76 -3.48
C ALA A 149 -5.35 -0.84 -4.61
N GLY A 150 -4.13 -1.26 -4.31
CA GLY A 150 -3.10 -1.48 -5.34
C GLY A 150 -3.54 -2.54 -6.35
N VAL A 151 -4.02 -3.69 -5.88
CA VAL A 151 -4.49 -4.79 -6.74
C VAL A 151 -5.62 -4.33 -7.66
N THR A 152 -6.67 -3.71 -7.12
CA THR A 152 -7.82 -3.24 -7.90
C THR A 152 -7.44 -2.10 -8.84
N GLY A 153 -6.56 -1.20 -8.40
CA GLY A 153 -6.04 -0.11 -9.22
C GLY A 153 -5.29 -0.61 -10.44
N PHE A 154 -4.28 -1.46 -10.24
CA PHE A 154 -3.50 -2.00 -11.35
C PHE A 154 -4.27 -3.00 -12.19
N ALA A 155 -5.22 -3.74 -11.63
CA ALA A 155 -6.12 -4.60 -12.42
C ALA A 155 -7.01 -3.76 -13.36
N LEU A 156 -7.61 -2.67 -12.86
CA LEU A 156 -8.41 -1.77 -13.68
C LEU A 156 -7.57 -1.06 -14.74
N SER A 157 -6.38 -0.57 -14.37
CA SER A 157 -5.42 0.04 -15.29
C SER A 157 -5.01 -0.91 -16.41
N SER A 158 -4.65 -2.15 -16.06
CA SER A 158 -4.27 -3.16 -17.05
C SER A 158 -5.44 -3.49 -18.00
N ALA A 159 -6.65 -3.63 -17.48
CA ALA A 159 -7.84 -3.83 -18.28
C ALA A 159 -8.12 -2.62 -19.20
N ALA A 160 -7.98 -1.40 -18.67
CA ALA A 160 -8.13 -0.19 -19.47
C ALA A 160 -7.06 -0.12 -20.59
N GLY A 161 -5.83 -0.53 -20.30
CA GLY A 161 -4.77 -0.61 -21.31
C GLY A 161 -5.05 -1.61 -22.44
N LEU A 162 -5.80 -2.68 -22.14
CA LEU A 162 -6.22 -3.67 -23.13
C LEU A 162 -7.40 -3.16 -23.98
N TYR A 163 -8.45 -2.62 -23.33
CA TYR A 163 -9.70 -2.27 -24.01
C TYR A 163 -9.79 -0.83 -24.48
N PHE A 164 -9.04 0.07 -23.83
CA PHE A 164 -9.11 1.52 -24.04
C PHE A 164 -7.74 2.18 -24.21
N PRO A 165 -6.81 1.62 -25.02
CA PRO A 165 -5.44 2.13 -25.11
C PRO A 165 -5.34 3.55 -25.70
N ASN A 166 -6.34 3.97 -26.49
CA ASN A 166 -6.30 5.18 -27.29
C ASN A 166 -7.36 6.24 -26.89
N ILE A 167 -7.97 6.14 -25.70
CA ILE A 167 -8.87 7.19 -25.25
C ILE A 167 -8.07 8.50 -25.06
N PRO A 168 -8.47 9.60 -25.68
CA PRO A 168 -7.81 10.89 -25.48
C PRO A 168 -7.82 11.29 -24.00
N ILE A 169 -6.73 11.93 -23.54
CA ILE A 169 -6.53 12.45 -22.17
C ILE A 169 -6.33 11.37 -21.11
N ILE A 170 -7.08 10.27 -21.14
CA ILE A 170 -7.00 9.16 -20.17
C ILE A 170 -6.80 7.81 -20.87
N PRO A 171 -5.74 7.63 -21.65
CA PRO A 171 -5.46 6.34 -22.27
C PRO A 171 -5.24 5.28 -21.19
N GLY A 172 -5.63 4.05 -21.48
CA GLY A 172 -5.30 2.91 -20.63
C GLY A 172 -3.80 2.62 -20.64
N ALA A 173 -3.26 2.20 -19.51
CA ALA A 173 -1.83 2.01 -19.38
C ALA A 173 -1.35 0.68 -19.95
N VAL A 174 -0.45 0.74 -20.93
CA VAL A 174 0.31 -0.42 -21.40
C VAL A 174 1.33 -0.85 -20.33
N PHE A 175 1.85 0.14 -19.58
CA PHE A 175 2.85 -0.03 -18.54
C PHE A 175 2.57 0.95 -17.41
N SER A 176 2.56 0.47 -16.15
CA SER A 176 2.20 1.27 -14.97
C SER A 176 2.99 0.86 -13.74
N VAL A 177 3.41 1.85 -12.95
CA VAL A 177 4.10 1.71 -11.66
C VAL A 177 3.74 2.87 -10.74
N GLY A 178 3.83 2.66 -9.42
CA GLY A 178 3.71 3.72 -8.42
C GLY A 178 2.75 3.41 -7.30
N ALA A 179 3.06 3.83 -6.08
CA ALA A 179 2.22 3.61 -4.91
C ALA A 179 0.92 4.43 -4.92
N SER A 180 0.70 5.27 -5.93
CA SER A 180 -0.44 6.19 -5.96
C SER A 180 -1.80 5.47 -5.99
N ALA A 181 -1.93 4.32 -6.66
CA ALA A 181 -3.14 3.50 -6.61
C ALA A 181 -3.50 3.08 -5.18
N ASN A 182 -2.49 2.63 -4.42
CA ASN A 182 -2.64 2.27 -3.01
C ASN A 182 -3.02 3.48 -2.14
N ILE A 183 -2.39 4.64 -2.40
CA ILE A 183 -2.69 5.92 -1.72
C ILE A 183 -4.13 6.35 -1.99
N PHE A 184 -4.61 6.23 -3.23
CA PHE A 184 -6.00 6.51 -3.56
C PHE A 184 -6.97 5.61 -2.78
N GLY A 185 -6.58 4.38 -2.48
CA GLY A 185 -7.36 3.52 -1.60
C GLY A 185 -7.42 4.01 -0.15
N LEU A 186 -6.34 4.58 0.38
CA LEU A 186 -6.36 5.22 1.69
C LEU A 186 -7.29 6.45 1.69
N LEU A 187 -7.33 7.22 0.59
CA LEU A 187 -8.29 8.33 0.42
C LEU A 187 -9.73 7.82 0.38
N GLY A 188 -9.98 6.69 -0.30
CA GLY A 188 -11.29 6.01 -0.29
C GLY A 188 -11.71 5.57 1.11
N ALA A 189 -10.77 5.08 1.92
CA ALA A 189 -11.01 4.71 3.31
C ALA A 189 -11.33 5.93 4.20
N LEU A 190 -10.60 7.04 4.05
CA LEU A 190 -10.90 8.29 4.75
C LEU A 190 -12.29 8.82 4.38
N PHE A 191 -12.64 8.78 3.12
CA PHE A 191 -13.97 9.17 2.63
C PHE A 191 -15.08 8.30 3.26
N HIS A 192 -14.89 6.97 3.28
CA HIS A 192 -15.83 6.04 3.92
C HIS A 192 -15.96 6.29 5.42
N TYR A 193 -14.82 6.42 6.13
CA TYR A 193 -14.82 6.75 7.55
C TYR A 193 -15.63 8.00 7.84
N GLY A 194 -15.38 9.07 7.10
CA GLY A 194 -16.09 10.33 7.28
C GLY A 194 -17.59 10.20 7.05
N ARG A 195 -18.04 9.42 6.05
CA ARG A 195 -19.46 9.11 5.81
C ARG A 195 -20.06 8.28 6.94
N ARG A 196 -19.32 7.28 7.42
CA ARG A 196 -19.78 6.31 8.44
C ARG A 196 -19.92 6.93 9.83
N THR A 197 -19.07 7.92 10.15
CA THR A 197 -19.00 8.56 11.48
C THR A 197 -19.58 9.96 11.54
N GLY A 198 -19.96 10.54 10.40
CA GLY A 198 -20.36 11.95 10.32
C GLY A 198 -19.19 12.96 10.38
N ASN A 199 -17.94 12.48 10.32
CA ASN A 199 -16.73 13.33 10.34
C ASN A 199 -16.56 14.01 8.97
N SER A 200 -16.95 15.28 8.85
CA SER A 200 -16.87 16.04 7.60
C SER A 200 -15.42 16.24 7.15
N HIS A 201 -14.47 16.46 8.08
CA HIS A 201 -13.06 16.66 7.74
C HIS A 201 -12.44 15.43 7.07
N ALA A 202 -12.67 14.21 7.62
CA ALA A 202 -12.16 13.00 7.00
C ALA A 202 -12.78 12.76 5.62
N ARG A 203 -14.11 12.99 5.49
CA ARG A 203 -14.82 12.85 4.22
C ARG A 203 -14.31 13.81 3.15
N GLU A 204 -14.17 15.07 3.52
CA GLU A 204 -13.74 16.14 2.61
C GLU A 204 -12.27 15.96 2.22
N ALA A 205 -11.39 15.65 3.18
CA ALA A 205 -10.01 15.35 2.90
C ALA A 205 -9.86 14.17 1.91
N GLY A 206 -10.54 13.04 2.17
CA GLY A 206 -10.52 11.89 1.27
C GLY A 206 -10.95 12.22 -0.16
N LEU A 207 -12.02 13.03 -0.31
CA LEU A 207 -12.55 13.39 -1.62
C LEU A 207 -11.71 14.48 -2.31
N GLN A 208 -11.36 15.56 -1.59
CA GLN A 208 -10.62 16.69 -2.15
C GLN A 208 -9.23 16.29 -2.65
N TYR A 209 -8.48 15.50 -1.85
CA TYR A 209 -7.19 14.99 -2.29
C TYR A 209 -7.33 14.06 -3.50
N ALA A 210 -8.35 13.19 -3.52
CA ALA A 210 -8.60 12.31 -4.67
C ALA A 210 -8.93 13.10 -5.95
N ILE A 211 -9.79 14.13 -5.85
CA ILE A 211 -10.09 15.00 -6.98
C ILE A 211 -8.86 15.77 -7.43
N PHE A 212 -8.13 16.41 -6.51
CA PHE A 212 -6.95 17.22 -6.84
C PHE A 212 -5.89 16.39 -7.57
N LEU A 213 -5.53 15.21 -6.99
CA LEU A 213 -4.53 14.34 -7.59
C LEU A 213 -5.01 13.70 -8.90
N GLY A 214 -6.30 13.40 -9.02
CA GLY A 214 -6.90 12.92 -10.26
C GLY A 214 -6.90 13.98 -11.37
N LEU A 215 -7.24 15.25 -11.04
CA LEU A 215 -7.15 16.37 -11.98
C LEU A 215 -5.71 16.65 -12.42
N PHE A 216 -4.73 16.53 -11.50
CA PHE A 216 -3.31 16.61 -11.86
C PHE A 216 -2.93 15.58 -12.92
N GLY A 217 -3.51 14.37 -12.84
CA GLY A 217 -3.29 13.32 -13.83
C GLY A 217 -3.92 13.56 -15.20
N LEU A 218 -4.78 14.60 -15.35
CA LEU A 218 -5.31 15.00 -16.66
C LEU A 218 -4.39 15.97 -17.41
N ILE A 219 -3.34 16.47 -16.76
CA ILE A 219 -2.37 17.35 -17.39
C ILE A 219 -1.49 16.52 -18.33
N PRO A 220 -1.42 16.88 -19.64
CA PRO A 220 -0.60 16.14 -20.60
C PRO A 220 0.87 16.07 -20.17
N GLY A 221 1.47 14.90 -20.36
CA GLY A 221 2.89 14.69 -20.05
C GLY A 221 3.20 14.34 -18.57
N THR A 222 2.24 14.32 -17.68
CA THR A 222 2.47 13.90 -16.28
C THR A 222 2.75 12.40 -16.15
N GLY A 223 2.28 11.59 -17.09
CA GLY A 223 2.41 10.12 -17.04
C GLY A 223 1.62 9.47 -15.89
N VAL A 224 0.65 10.17 -15.34
CA VAL A 224 -0.19 9.67 -14.24
C VAL A 224 -1.25 8.72 -14.77
N ASP A 225 -1.39 7.57 -14.11
CA ASP A 225 -2.38 6.55 -14.45
C ASP A 225 -3.69 6.75 -13.68
N ASN A 226 -4.61 7.49 -14.29
CA ASN A 226 -5.91 7.78 -13.69
C ASN A 226 -6.82 6.54 -13.56
N TRP A 227 -6.63 5.51 -14.38
CA TRP A 227 -7.36 4.25 -14.22
C TRP A 227 -6.90 3.51 -12.96
N ALA A 228 -5.60 3.50 -12.69
CA ALA A 228 -5.06 2.96 -11.44
C ALA A 228 -5.57 3.76 -10.22
N HIS A 229 -5.65 5.08 -10.32
CA HIS A 229 -6.21 5.94 -9.28
C HIS A 229 -7.69 5.63 -9.01
N ALA A 230 -8.51 5.57 -10.05
CA ALA A 230 -9.94 5.26 -9.93
C ALA A 230 -10.18 3.86 -9.34
N GLY A 231 -9.47 2.85 -9.84
CA GLY A 231 -9.55 1.49 -9.32
C GLY A 231 -9.04 1.37 -7.89
N GLY A 232 -7.98 2.09 -7.55
CA GLY A 232 -7.43 2.16 -6.19
C GLY A 232 -8.41 2.79 -5.21
N PHE A 233 -9.00 3.93 -5.55
CA PHE A 233 -10.02 4.59 -4.73
C PHE A 233 -11.23 3.69 -4.52
N ALA A 234 -11.77 3.11 -5.60
CA ALA A 234 -12.94 2.23 -5.53
C ALA A 234 -12.65 0.96 -4.72
N GLY A 235 -11.49 0.33 -4.92
CA GLY A 235 -11.09 -0.86 -4.17
C GLY A 235 -10.84 -0.59 -2.69
N GLY A 236 -10.18 0.52 -2.36
CA GLY A 236 -9.97 0.94 -0.98
C GLY A 236 -11.27 1.32 -0.28
N LEU A 237 -12.18 2.01 -0.98
CA LEU A 237 -13.53 2.31 -0.51
C LEU A 237 -14.31 1.01 -0.22
N ALA A 238 -14.33 0.06 -1.15
CA ALA A 238 -15.02 -1.22 -0.98
C ALA A 238 -14.41 -2.04 0.19
N ALA A 239 -13.08 -2.14 0.26
CA ALA A 239 -12.40 -2.81 1.35
C ALA A 239 -12.72 -2.16 2.70
N SER A 240 -12.77 -0.83 2.77
CA SER A 240 -13.07 -0.10 4.00
C SER A 240 -14.53 -0.26 4.45
N MET A 241 -15.47 -0.52 3.54
CA MET A 241 -16.86 -0.86 3.88
C MET A 241 -16.96 -2.24 4.54
N LEU A 242 -16.12 -3.19 4.13
CA LEU A 242 -16.08 -4.54 4.71
C LEU A 242 -15.30 -4.59 6.04
N LEU A 243 -14.36 -3.68 6.21
CA LEU A 243 -13.48 -3.58 7.37
C LEU A 243 -13.93 -2.44 8.29
N ASP A 244 -15.14 -2.54 8.88
CA ASP A 244 -15.79 -1.47 9.64
C ASP A 244 -14.85 -0.82 10.69
N PRO A 245 -14.54 0.49 10.57
CA PRO A 245 -13.66 1.20 11.50
C PRO A 245 -14.19 1.31 12.92
N LEU A 246 -15.52 1.17 13.11
CA LEU A 246 -16.16 1.29 14.42
C LEU A 246 -16.07 0.00 15.24
N THR A 247 -15.63 -1.10 14.64
CA THR A 247 -15.36 -2.34 15.34
C THR A 247 -13.89 -2.42 15.77
N ARG A 248 -13.62 -3.14 16.87
CA ARG A 248 -12.24 -3.37 17.30
C ARG A 248 -11.46 -4.17 16.28
N GLU A 249 -10.19 -3.81 16.06
CA GLU A 249 -9.28 -4.61 15.23
C GLU A 249 -9.09 -5.99 15.86
N ARG A 250 -9.20 -7.04 15.04
CA ARG A 250 -9.11 -8.45 15.44
C ARG A 250 -7.78 -9.04 14.95
N THR A 251 -7.42 -10.18 15.54
CA THR A 251 -6.20 -10.91 15.16
C THR A 251 -6.23 -11.40 13.71
N ASP A 252 -7.43 -11.73 13.19
CA ASP A 252 -7.61 -12.13 11.80
C ASP A 252 -7.25 -11.00 10.80
N HIS A 253 -7.50 -9.74 11.15
CA HIS A 253 -7.05 -8.61 10.33
C HIS A 253 -5.51 -8.53 10.26
N MET A 254 -4.83 -8.81 11.37
CA MET A 254 -3.36 -8.89 11.39
C MET A 254 -2.83 -10.05 10.54
N ILE A 255 -3.49 -11.21 10.63
CA ILE A 255 -3.16 -12.36 9.79
C ILE A 255 -3.39 -12.02 8.31
N GLY A 256 -4.52 -11.39 7.98
CA GLY A 256 -4.81 -10.92 6.63
C GLY A 256 -3.76 -9.95 6.09
N ALA A 257 -3.29 -9.00 6.91
CA ALA A 257 -2.22 -8.09 6.56
C ALA A 257 -0.89 -8.82 6.27
N LEU A 258 -0.54 -9.79 7.11
CA LEU A 258 0.65 -10.62 6.90
C LEU A 258 0.55 -11.46 5.64
N ILE A 259 -0.61 -12.01 5.32
CA ILE A 259 -0.87 -12.71 4.06
C ILE A 259 -0.67 -11.75 2.87
N CYS A 260 -1.25 -10.56 2.91
CA CYS A 260 -1.07 -9.54 1.87
C CYS A 260 0.41 -9.21 1.63
N LEU A 261 1.17 -8.96 2.69
CA LEU A 261 2.61 -8.69 2.61
C LEU A 261 3.39 -9.89 2.08
N SER A 262 3.08 -11.10 2.54
CA SER A 262 3.74 -12.33 2.08
C SER A 262 3.48 -12.57 0.59
N LEU A 263 2.25 -12.41 0.13
CA LEU A 263 1.90 -12.52 -1.29
C LEU A 263 2.63 -11.47 -2.14
N THR A 264 2.78 -10.25 -1.63
CA THR A 264 3.55 -9.18 -2.30
C THR A 264 5.03 -9.58 -2.43
N VAL A 265 5.65 -10.10 -1.37
CA VAL A 265 7.04 -10.57 -1.42
C VAL A 265 7.20 -11.72 -2.41
N VAL A 266 6.30 -12.70 -2.39
CA VAL A 266 6.31 -13.82 -3.36
C VAL A 266 6.18 -13.29 -4.79
N ALA A 267 5.29 -12.33 -5.03
CA ALA A 267 5.09 -11.70 -6.34
C ALA A 267 6.34 -10.92 -6.81
N LEU A 268 7.04 -10.20 -5.91
CA LEU A 268 8.31 -9.53 -6.21
C LEU A 268 9.39 -10.54 -6.60
N VAL A 269 9.54 -11.63 -5.84
CA VAL A 269 10.48 -12.70 -6.16
C VAL A 269 10.14 -13.36 -7.49
N ALA A 270 8.86 -13.69 -7.73
CA ALA A 270 8.41 -14.25 -8.99
C ALA A 270 8.68 -13.32 -10.17
N SER A 271 8.47 -12.00 -9.99
CA SER A 271 8.77 -11.00 -11.01
C SER A 271 10.26 -10.99 -11.36
N PHE A 272 11.14 -10.99 -10.36
CA PHE A 272 12.58 -10.99 -10.58
C PHE A 272 13.04 -12.29 -11.25
N VAL A 273 12.63 -13.45 -10.75
CA VAL A 273 13.04 -14.76 -11.28
C VAL A 273 12.59 -14.96 -12.73
N THR A 274 11.34 -14.59 -13.05
CA THR A 274 10.82 -14.73 -14.42
C THR A 274 11.44 -13.73 -15.41
N ALA A 275 12.07 -12.68 -14.91
CA ALA A 275 12.74 -11.68 -15.74
C ALA A 275 14.23 -11.94 -15.95
N LEU A 276 14.87 -12.81 -15.15
CA LEU A 276 16.31 -13.10 -15.27
C LEU A 276 16.78 -13.39 -16.70
N PRO A 277 16.06 -14.20 -17.51
CA PRO A 277 16.47 -14.43 -18.90
C PRO A 277 16.55 -13.17 -19.77
N TYR A 278 15.74 -12.15 -19.45
CA TYR A 278 15.70 -10.88 -20.21
C TYR A 278 16.71 -9.84 -19.72
N LEU A 279 17.28 -10.03 -18.51
CA LEU A 279 18.28 -9.12 -17.93
C LEU A 279 19.72 -9.54 -18.28
N ILE A 280 19.93 -10.79 -18.67
CA ILE A 280 21.25 -11.39 -18.96
C ILE A 280 21.61 -11.28 -20.45
N GLN A 281 20.60 -11.07 -21.30
CA GLN A 281 20.79 -10.77 -22.74
C GLN A 281 21.06 -9.27 -22.98
#